data_05b31a2ed64315ac4359250eb3190d97
#
_entry.id   05b31a2ed64315ac4359250eb3190d97
#
_cell.length_a   1.000
_cell.length_b   1.000
_cell.length_c   1.000
_cell.angle_alpha   90.00
_cell.angle_beta   90.00
_cell.angle_gamma   90.00
#
_symmetry.space_group_name_H-M   'P 1'
#
loop_
_entity.id
_entity.type
_entity.pdbx_description
1 polymer ?
#
loop_
_entity_poly.entity_id
_entity_poly.type
_entity_poly.pdbx_seq_one_letter_code
_entity_poly.pdbx_strand_id
1 'polypeptide(L)'
;MNLFRFGPLLVLVLNLVAASFAQQDCRFPLQSVPGPILFTPAQETLLGDILTRSTNSTNRVLEDDALRAPLLRIGNRLVANAPKTGITPQFTLVDLPDANAFTFPGGRIYVTKKLIAASHNEDELAGVLAHEMGHVYTRQIARDYSEIWRAVLNVTSLPDNTDIEEKFHRVMDTYAANSKALRKLDHREDREQVEADTFGINLVIRAGYDPKSYADFFDRVTETRGRKGNWLSDIFGMTKPDSKRLREMIRTTVAAPSGCVNTEGKMTPEEFSKWRQAVVAYSGFGKQESLPPNALKQVMKDPLRSEIRHLRFSADGKYVLAQDDASIYVMTREPFANLFRIDSEKAFNADFTPDSKSLAFHTDDMRVEVWDIAQQQLSDSYELHVPRACMQSVLSPTGDYLACLQLGEDNEFPAQVAILDVKTGDEVWVKKSVFDPTFGEALALMFGAHIGINLEFSPDGRFLAGSRGFLQFAFDLQQKQPVQLGKAKNYMQYEFVFLSNDTILGELGDHAEKSAVVKFPTGDVINQVPTGVVSLDRVAAGNYAILRPVVHAAAAILDLNTKKYLLTSQTRAIDMYNGIIVAELQNGGLGLFKSAAEPPIATVMLPRDR
;
A
#
# COMPACT_ATOMS: atom_id res chain seq x y z
N MET A 1 -97.51 2.71 1.46
CA MET A 1 -97.00 3.37 2.69
C MET A 1 -95.77 2.56 3.17
N ASN A 2 -94.66 3.16 3.37
CA ASN A 2 -93.34 2.70 3.79
C ASN A 2 -92.29 2.51 2.68
N LEU A 3 -91.67 3.63 2.34
CA LEU A 3 -90.35 3.72 1.74
C LEU A 3 -89.33 3.37 2.83
N PHE A 4 -88.48 2.36 2.61
CA PHE A 4 -87.45 2.02 3.51
C PHE A 4 -86.07 2.38 3.01
N ARG A 5 -85.36 3.12 3.85
CA ARG A 5 -83.98 3.48 3.96
C ARG A 5 -83.03 2.30 3.65
N PHE A 6 -82.32 2.40 2.55
CA PHE A 6 -81.03 1.69 2.36
C PHE A 6 -80.01 2.67 1.77
N GLY A 7 -79.36 3.39 2.65
CA GLY A 7 -78.42 4.35 2.19
C GLY A 7 -77.27 4.75 3.09
N PRO A 8 -76.74 3.96 4.05
CA PRO A 8 -75.42 4.23 4.50
C PRO A 8 -74.42 3.02 4.47
N LEU A 9 -74.80 1.83 4.05
CA LEU A 9 -73.92 0.66 4.11
C LEU A 9 -73.03 0.51 2.86
N LEU A 10 -73.34 1.18 1.73
CA LEU A 10 -72.60 1.07 0.49
C LEU A 10 -71.40 2.01 0.45
N VAL A 11 -71.40 3.08 1.23
CA VAL A 11 -70.29 4.06 1.28
C VAL A 11 -69.16 3.57 2.20
N LEU A 12 -69.44 2.72 3.19
CA LEU A 12 -68.42 2.22 4.10
C LEU A 12 -67.59 1.08 3.51
N VAL A 13 -68.11 0.33 2.55
CA VAL A 13 -67.40 -0.76 1.87
C VAL A 13 -66.47 -0.25 0.76
N LEU A 14 -66.81 0.89 0.14
CA LEU A 14 -65.97 1.50 -0.89
C LEU A 14 -64.71 2.22 -0.33
N ASN A 15 -64.72 2.63 0.94
CA ASN A 15 -63.57 3.24 1.58
C ASN A 15 -62.58 2.24 2.20
N LEU A 16 -62.96 0.96 2.34
CA LEU A 16 -62.09 -0.11 2.84
C LEU A 16 -61.29 -0.82 1.73
N VAL A 17 -61.62 -0.59 0.46
CA VAL A 17 -60.89 -1.19 -0.68
C VAL A 17 -59.81 -0.24 -1.24
N ALA A 18 -59.78 1.05 -0.84
CA ALA A 18 -58.80 2.01 -1.30
C ALA A 18 -57.51 2.06 -0.48
N ALA A 19 -57.33 1.19 0.52
CA ALA A 19 -56.11 1.06 1.31
C ALA A 19 -55.33 -0.24 1.05
N SER A 20 -55.42 -0.79 -0.15
CA SER A 20 -54.37 -1.68 -0.64
C SER A 20 -53.17 -0.81 -0.95
N PHE A 21 -52.37 -0.49 0.06
CA PHE A 21 -51.05 -0.03 -0.16
C PHE A 21 -50.39 -1.04 -1.09
N ALA A 22 -50.15 -0.68 -2.32
CA ALA A 22 -49.26 -1.43 -3.18
C ALA A 22 -47.95 -1.57 -2.40
N GLN A 23 -47.71 -2.75 -1.88
CA GLN A 23 -46.49 -3.08 -1.15
C GLN A 23 -45.37 -2.85 -2.14
N GLN A 24 -44.67 -1.75 -1.96
CA GLN A 24 -43.64 -1.30 -2.87
C GLN A 24 -42.58 -2.39 -2.97
N ASP A 25 -42.35 -2.93 -4.17
CA ASP A 25 -41.40 -4.03 -4.38
C ASP A 25 -39.97 -3.49 -4.23
N CYS A 26 -39.40 -3.68 -3.05
CA CYS A 26 -38.06 -3.30 -2.71
C CYS A 26 -37.01 -4.35 -3.11
N ARG A 27 -37.29 -5.24 -4.06
CA ARG A 27 -36.35 -6.25 -4.48
C ARG A 27 -35.07 -5.59 -5.02
N PHE A 28 -33.94 -6.09 -4.54
CA PHE A 28 -32.63 -5.68 -5.03
C PHE A 28 -32.36 -6.37 -6.38
N PRO A 29 -31.91 -5.65 -7.41
CA PRO A 29 -31.62 -6.24 -8.71
C PRO A 29 -30.30 -7.03 -8.67
N LEU A 30 -30.34 -8.21 -8.05
CA LEU A 30 -29.20 -9.12 -8.02
C LEU A 30 -29.12 -9.87 -9.35
N GLN A 31 -28.00 -9.77 -10.02
CA GLN A 31 -27.69 -10.62 -11.16
C GLN A 31 -27.15 -11.96 -10.65
N SER A 32 -27.65 -13.06 -11.21
CA SER A 32 -27.14 -14.39 -10.91
C SER A 32 -25.73 -14.53 -11.47
N VAL A 33 -24.78 -14.88 -10.63
CA VAL A 33 -23.38 -15.10 -11.05
C VAL A 33 -23.28 -16.42 -11.79
N PRO A 34 -22.86 -16.45 -13.06
CA PRO A 34 -22.65 -17.69 -13.78
C PRO A 34 -21.35 -18.37 -13.32
N GLY A 35 -21.41 -19.67 -13.14
CA GLY A 35 -20.25 -20.53 -12.87
C GLY A 35 -20.39 -21.34 -11.60
N PRO A 36 -19.79 -22.52 -11.54
CA PRO A 36 -19.85 -23.39 -10.37
C PRO A 36 -18.91 -22.89 -9.28
N ILE A 37 -19.44 -22.64 -8.08
CA ILE A 37 -18.69 -22.29 -6.88
C ILE A 37 -18.52 -23.52 -6.02
N LEU A 38 -17.30 -23.80 -5.55
CA LEU A 38 -17.00 -24.94 -4.66
C LEU A 38 -17.48 -24.68 -3.23
N PHE A 39 -17.45 -23.42 -2.81
CA PHE A 39 -17.62 -23.04 -1.41
C PHE A 39 -19.11 -22.75 -1.10
N THR A 40 -19.58 -23.25 0.01
CA THR A 40 -20.78 -22.72 0.66
C THR A 40 -20.47 -21.36 1.28
N PRO A 41 -21.46 -20.51 1.61
CA PRO A 41 -21.21 -19.25 2.33
C PRO A 41 -20.43 -19.43 3.65
N ALA A 42 -20.68 -20.53 4.37
CA ALA A 42 -19.96 -20.85 5.61
C ALA A 42 -18.49 -21.19 5.33
N GLN A 43 -18.19 -21.92 4.26
CA GLN A 43 -16.82 -22.24 3.85
C GLN A 43 -16.08 -21.01 3.34
N GLU A 44 -16.74 -20.11 2.62
CA GLU A 44 -16.17 -18.82 2.25
C GLU A 44 -15.80 -17.98 3.49
N THR A 45 -16.69 -17.97 4.49
CA THR A 45 -16.42 -17.25 5.74
C THR A 45 -15.20 -17.83 6.45
N LEU A 46 -15.08 -19.15 6.53
CA LEU A 46 -13.92 -19.81 7.12
C LEU A 46 -12.63 -19.50 6.35
N LEU A 47 -12.68 -19.53 5.03
CA LEU A 47 -11.55 -19.17 4.18
C LEU A 47 -11.13 -17.71 4.40
N GLY A 48 -12.10 -16.79 4.49
CA GLY A 48 -11.85 -15.39 4.82
C GLY A 48 -11.22 -15.21 6.20
N ASP A 49 -11.63 -16.01 7.20
CA ASP A 49 -11.05 -15.95 8.54
C ASP A 49 -9.59 -16.43 8.58
N ILE A 50 -9.27 -17.46 7.79
CA ILE A 50 -7.87 -17.94 7.62
C ILE A 50 -7.01 -16.82 7.03
N LEU A 51 -7.47 -16.19 5.96
CA LEU A 51 -6.78 -15.07 5.31
C LEU A 51 -6.64 -13.87 6.23
N THR A 52 -7.69 -13.55 6.99
CA THR A 52 -7.70 -12.46 7.96
C THR A 52 -6.62 -12.67 9.04
N ARG A 53 -6.49 -13.87 9.59
CA ARG A 53 -5.44 -14.17 10.58
C ARG A 53 -4.04 -13.89 10.03
N SER A 54 -3.77 -14.33 8.82
CA SER A 54 -2.49 -14.07 8.16
C SER A 54 -2.28 -12.57 7.91
N THR A 55 -3.26 -11.88 7.35
CA THR A 55 -3.18 -10.46 7.02
C THR A 55 -3.00 -9.59 8.26
N ASN A 56 -3.73 -9.88 9.34
CA ASN A 56 -3.64 -9.09 10.57
C ASN A 56 -2.31 -9.31 11.32
N SER A 57 -1.62 -10.41 11.09
CA SER A 57 -0.29 -10.64 11.67
C SER A 57 0.81 -9.81 11.00
N THR A 58 0.59 -9.40 9.75
CA THR A 58 1.57 -8.65 8.95
C THR A 58 1.21 -7.18 8.77
N ASN A 59 -0.07 -6.82 8.94
CA ASN A 59 -0.55 -5.47 8.74
C ASN A 59 -1.13 -4.90 10.03
N ARG A 60 -0.95 -3.60 10.19
CA ARG A 60 -1.46 -2.91 11.36
C ARG A 60 -2.96 -2.66 11.24
N VAL A 61 -3.75 -3.37 12.04
CA VAL A 61 -5.17 -3.09 12.23
C VAL A 61 -5.32 -1.93 13.22
N LEU A 62 -6.13 -0.93 12.86
CA LEU A 62 -6.48 0.16 13.76
C LEU A 62 -7.67 -0.28 14.63
N GLU A 63 -7.40 -0.58 15.89
CA GLU A 63 -8.42 -1.02 16.85
C GLU A 63 -9.07 0.12 17.64
N ASP A 64 -8.68 1.37 17.40
CA ASP A 64 -9.27 2.52 18.06
C ASP A 64 -10.75 2.69 17.69
N ASP A 65 -11.63 2.55 18.68
CA ASP A 65 -13.08 2.62 18.48
C ASP A 65 -13.54 3.95 17.90
N ALA A 66 -12.90 5.06 18.25
CA ALA A 66 -13.24 6.38 17.71
C ALA A 66 -12.95 6.49 16.22
N LEU A 67 -11.95 5.74 15.73
CA LEU A 67 -11.60 5.68 14.31
C LEU A 67 -12.44 4.63 13.56
N ARG A 68 -12.75 3.51 14.21
CA ARG A 68 -13.50 2.39 13.60
C ARG A 68 -15.00 2.63 13.51
N ALA A 69 -15.60 3.20 14.56
CA ALA A 69 -17.05 3.29 14.68
C ALA A 69 -17.71 4.03 13.49
N PRO A 70 -17.18 5.14 12.96
CA PRO A 70 -17.77 5.77 11.79
C PRO A 70 -17.67 4.90 10.52
N LEU A 71 -16.54 4.18 10.30
CA LEU A 71 -16.43 3.23 9.20
C LEU A 71 -17.48 2.12 9.31
N LEU A 72 -17.63 1.53 10.51
CA LEU A 72 -18.62 0.50 10.77
C LEU A 72 -20.05 1.02 10.59
N ARG A 73 -20.32 2.28 10.92
CA ARG A 73 -21.63 2.92 10.69
C ARG A 73 -21.96 2.98 9.20
N ILE A 74 -21.02 3.41 8.35
CA ILE A 74 -21.21 3.41 6.89
C ILE A 74 -21.41 1.98 6.38
N GLY A 75 -20.52 1.07 6.74
CA GLY A 75 -20.57 -0.32 6.31
C GLY A 75 -21.87 -1.02 6.73
N ASN A 76 -22.28 -0.89 8.00
CA ASN A 76 -23.51 -1.48 8.50
C ASN A 76 -24.76 -0.91 7.82
N ARG A 77 -24.75 0.38 7.48
CA ARG A 77 -25.82 1.00 6.70
C ARG A 77 -25.93 0.38 5.31
N LEU A 78 -24.81 0.17 4.63
CA LEU A 78 -24.77 -0.52 3.34
C LEU A 78 -25.28 -1.96 3.49
N VAL A 79 -24.81 -2.72 4.49
CA VAL A 79 -25.24 -4.09 4.77
C VAL A 79 -26.75 -4.18 5.03
N ALA A 80 -27.31 -3.23 5.77
CA ALA A 80 -28.75 -3.20 6.07
C ALA A 80 -29.63 -3.01 4.82
N ASN A 81 -29.08 -2.41 3.76
CA ASN A 81 -29.77 -2.15 2.50
C ASN A 81 -29.39 -3.16 1.38
N ALA A 82 -28.53 -4.13 1.68
CA ALA A 82 -28.11 -5.18 0.77
C ALA A 82 -29.00 -6.43 0.88
N PRO A 83 -29.01 -7.30 -0.14
CA PRO A 83 -29.71 -8.58 -0.08
C PRO A 83 -29.11 -9.51 0.99
N LYS A 84 -29.93 -10.40 1.56
CA LYS A 84 -29.46 -11.42 2.49
C LYS A 84 -28.96 -12.64 1.73
N THR A 85 -27.66 -12.91 1.77
CA THR A 85 -27.01 -14.00 1.02
C THR A 85 -26.37 -15.08 1.89
N GLY A 86 -26.47 -14.95 3.22
CA GLY A 86 -25.76 -15.85 4.16
C GLY A 86 -24.31 -15.44 4.43
N ILE A 87 -23.80 -14.41 3.76
CA ILE A 87 -22.51 -13.77 4.04
C ILE A 87 -22.79 -12.37 4.55
N THR A 88 -22.17 -12.01 5.66
CA THR A 88 -22.27 -10.66 6.24
C THR A 88 -20.91 -9.98 6.12
N PRO A 89 -20.80 -8.90 5.31
CA PRO A 89 -19.56 -8.14 5.20
C PRO A 89 -19.10 -7.59 6.55
N GLN A 90 -17.80 -7.62 6.77
CA GLN A 90 -17.10 -7.05 7.93
C GLN A 90 -16.04 -6.08 7.46
N PHE A 91 -15.93 -4.93 8.10
CA PHE A 91 -15.04 -3.87 7.71
C PHE A 91 -13.91 -3.72 8.71
N THR A 92 -12.67 -3.75 8.22
CA THR A 92 -11.46 -3.62 9.03
C THR A 92 -10.67 -2.40 8.56
N LEU A 93 -10.35 -1.50 9.49
CA LEU A 93 -9.52 -0.34 9.21
C LEU A 93 -8.05 -0.69 9.41
N VAL A 94 -7.21 -0.41 8.40
CA VAL A 94 -5.79 -0.74 8.40
C VAL A 94 -4.92 0.47 8.06
N ASP A 95 -3.70 0.50 8.61
CA ASP A 95 -2.70 1.53 8.32
C ASP A 95 -1.72 1.01 7.25
N LEU A 96 -2.14 1.13 5.99
CA LEU A 96 -1.31 0.83 4.83
C LEU A 96 -0.97 2.11 4.07
N PRO A 97 0.17 2.14 3.35
CA PRO A 97 0.66 3.35 2.69
C PRO A 97 -0.21 3.80 1.51
N ASP A 98 -1.01 2.92 0.94
CA ASP A 98 -1.80 3.20 -0.25
C ASP A 98 -3.26 3.51 0.07
N ALA A 99 -3.89 4.36 -0.77
CA ALA A 99 -5.32 4.61 -0.69
C ALA A 99 -6.06 3.45 -1.35
N ASN A 100 -6.51 2.48 -0.55
CA ASN A 100 -7.07 1.23 -1.05
C ASN A 100 -8.23 0.72 -0.20
N ALA A 101 -9.12 -0.06 -0.83
CA ALA A 101 -9.98 -1.03 -0.18
C ALA A 101 -9.84 -2.37 -0.91
N PHE A 102 -9.89 -3.48 -0.19
CA PHE A 102 -9.78 -4.81 -0.77
C PHE A 102 -10.59 -5.82 0.01
N THR A 103 -11.02 -6.87 -0.67
CA THR A 103 -11.98 -7.83 -0.14
C THR A 103 -11.46 -9.26 -0.22
N PHE A 104 -11.55 -9.99 0.90
CA PHE A 104 -11.33 -11.44 0.97
C PHE A 104 -12.64 -12.22 0.93
N PRO A 105 -12.58 -13.55 0.66
CA PRO A 105 -13.74 -14.41 0.72
C PRO A 105 -14.51 -14.25 2.04
N GLY A 106 -15.80 -14.56 2.04
CA GLY A 106 -16.63 -14.44 3.23
C GLY A 106 -16.90 -13.01 3.69
N GLY A 107 -16.65 -12.02 2.80
CA GLY A 107 -16.98 -10.62 3.04
C GLY A 107 -16.04 -9.90 4.02
N ARG A 108 -14.77 -10.26 4.06
CA ARG A 108 -13.76 -9.55 4.85
C ARG A 108 -13.21 -8.37 4.04
N ILE A 109 -13.71 -7.16 4.31
CA ILE A 109 -13.38 -5.92 3.59
C ILE A 109 -12.41 -5.09 4.42
N TYR A 110 -11.24 -4.82 3.86
CA TYR A 110 -10.21 -3.98 4.44
C TYR A 110 -10.26 -2.59 3.83
N VAL A 111 -10.11 -1.59 4.66
CA VAL A 111 -10.15 -0.17 4.27
C VAL A 111 -8.91 0.51 4.81
N THR A 112 -8.14 1.12 3.94
CA THR A 112 -6.93 1.80 4.38
C THR A 112 -7.25 3.17 4.95
N LYS A 113 -6.47 3.59 5.92
CA LYS A 113 -6.47 4.94 6.48
C LYS A 113 -6.36 6.00 5.39
N LYS A 114 -5.54 5.74 4.36
CA LYS A 114 -5.29 6.69 3.27
C LYS A 114 -6.50 6.83 2.34
N LEU A 115 -7.30 5.78 2.13
CA LEU A 115 -8.55 5.89 1.39
C LEU A 115 -9.55 6.81 2.10
N ILE A 116 -9.70 6.68 3.43
CA ILE A 116 -10.55 7.59 4.22
C ILE A 116 -10.04 9.02 4.12
N ALA A 117 -8.71 9.21 4.22
CA ALA A 117 -8.08 10.50 4.07
C ALA A 117 -8.33 11.13 2.68
N ALA A 118 -8.35 10.31 1.63
CA ALA A 118 -8.62 10.71 0.25
C ALA A 118 -10.08 11.04 -0.04
N SER A 119 -11.02 10.51 0.77
CA SER A 119 -12.46 10.76 0.59
C SER A 119 -12.85 12.14 1.13
N HIS A 120 -13.59 12.91 0.35
CA HIS A 120 -14.04 14.26 0.74
C HIS A 120 -15.33 14.25 1.56
N ASN A 121 -16.15 13.23 1.36
CA ASN A 121 -17.43 13.06 2.04
C ASN A 121 -17.77 11.56 2.24
N GLU A 122 -18.83 11.31 3.01
CA GLU A 122 -19.30 9.95 3.30
C GLU A 122 -19.78 9.23 2.05
N ASP A 123 -20.40 9.93 1.10
CA ASP A 123 -20.95 9.33 -0.13
C ASP A 123 -19.85 8.76 -1.03
N GLU A 124 -18.70 9.40 -1.12
CA GLU A 124 -17.54 8.90 -1.85
C GLU A 124 -17.02 7.59 -1.25
N LEU A 125 -16.81 7.57 0.06
CA LEU A 125 -16.35 6.36 0.76
C LEU A 125 -17.38 5.24 0.67
N ALA A 126 -18.67 5.56 0.83
CA ALA A 126 -19.76 4.59 0.69
C ALA A 126 -19.81 3.98 -0.71
N GLY A 127 -19.49 4.76 -1.75
CA GLY A 127 -19.39 4.27 -3.12
C GLY A 127 -18.32 3.20 -3.28
N VAL A 128 -17.12 3.44 -2.76
CA VAL A 128 -16.02 2.47 -2.79
C VAL A 128 -16.36 1.22 -1.98
N LEU A 129 -16.91 1.37 -0.77
CA LEU A 129 -17.31 0.23 0.05
C LEU A 129 -18.43 -0.61 -0.59
N ALA A 130 -19.36 0.05 -1.28
CA ALA A 130 -20.44 -0.63 -1.99
C ALA A 130 -19.93 -1.42 -3.21
N HIS A 131 -18.87 -0.94 -3.89
CA HIS A 131 -18.17 -1.67 -4.94
C HIS A 131 -17.50 -2.93 -4.37
N GLU A 132 -16.76 -2.81 -3.27
CA GLU A 132 -16.14 -3.96 -2.60
C GLU A 132 -17.19 -4.99 -2.15
N MET A 133 -18.33 -4.52 -1.64
CA MET A 133 -19.47 -5.38 -1.36
C MET A 133 -20.02 -6.05 -2.63
N GLY A 134 -19.92 -5.40 -3.79
CA GLY A 134 -20.25 -5.98 -5.09
C GLY A 134 -19.51 -7.29 -5.33
N HIS A 135 -18.20 -7.33 -5.09
CA HIS A 135 -17.38 -8.54 -5.20
C HIS A 135 -17.84 -9.67 -4.24
N VAL A 136 -18.31 -9.30 -3.04
CA VAL A 136 -18.86 -10.26 -2.06
C VAL A 136 -20.18 -10.84 -2.55
N TYR A 137 -21.14 -9.97 -2.91
CA TYR A 137 -22.51 -10.37 -3.22
C TYR A 137 -22.66 -11.07 -4.57
N THR A 138 -21.79 -10.75 -5.53
CA THR A 138 -21.70 -11.49 -6.80
C THR A 138 -20.85 -12.76 -6.68
N ARG A 139 -20.24 -13.00 -5.50
CA ARG A 139 -19.41 -14.16 -5.18
C ARG A 139 -18.26 -14.41 -6.15
N GLN A 140 -17.73 -13.34 -6.76
CA GLN A 140 -16.61 -13.41 -7.72
C GLN A 140 -15.39 -14.03 -7.07
N ILE A 141 -15.01 -13.55 -5.88
CA ILE A 141 -13.85 -14.03 -5.14
C ILE A 141 -13.95 -15.54 -4.84
N ALA A 142 -15.15 -16.02 -4.45
CA ALA A 142 -15.37 -17.44 -4.23
C ALA A 142 -15.26 -18.27 -5.51
N ARG A 143 -15.64 -17.71 -6.66
CA ARG A 143 -15.47 -18.34 -7.96
C ARG A 143 -13.99 -18.48 -8.31
N ASP A 144 -13.21 -17.39 -8.18
CA ASP A 144 -11.78 -17.40 -8.49
C ASP A 144 -11.03 -18.43 -7.63
N TYR A 145 -11.29 -18.42 -6.31
CA TYR A 145 -10.76 -19.45 -5.42
C TYR A 145 -11.22 -20.87 -5.80
N SER A 146 -12.45 -21.01 -6.27
CA SER A 146 -12.97 -22.30 -6.71
C SER A 146 -12.25 -22.83 -7.94
N GLU A 147 -11.90 -21.97 -8.90
CA GLU A 147 -11.12 -22.34 -10.09
C GLU A 147 -9.71 -22.77 -9.70
N ILE A 148 -9.05 -22.00 -8.84
CA ILE A 148 -7.72 -22.32 -8.32
C ILE A 148 -7.75 -23.68 -7.59
N TRP A 149 -8.70 -23.88 -6.68
CA TRP A 149 -8.79 -25.12 -5.90
C TRP A 149 -9.08 -26.33 -6.77
N ARG A 150 -9.95 -26.20 -7.81
CA ARG A 150 -10.14 -27.27 -8.78
C ARG A 150 -8.87 -27.62 -9.53
N ALA A 151 -8.16 -26.61 -10.00
CA ALA A 151 -6.94 -26.78 -10.76
C ALA A 151 -5.82 -27.42 -9.93
N VAL A 152 -5.66 -27.01 -8.69
CA VAL A 152 -4.55 -27.43 -7.83
C VAL A 152 -4.85 -28.74 -7.08
N LEU A 153 -6.03 -28.87 -6.49
CA LEU A 153 -6.40 -30.04 -5.66
C LEU A 153 -7.10 -31.15 -6.42
N ASN A 154 -7.48 -30.88 -7.69
CA ASN A 154 -8.32 -31.77 -8.50
C ASN A 154 -9.62 -32.18 -7.80
N VAL A 155 -10.26 -31.21 -7.09
CA VAL A 155 -11.53 -31.44 -6.36
C VAL A 155 -12.70 -30.86 -7.15
N THR A 156 -13.85 -31.53 -7.09
CA THR A 156 -15.09 -31.09 -7.73
C THR A 156 -16.12 -30.60 -6.72
N SER A 157 -15.92 -30.92 -5.44
CA SER A 157 -16.78 -30.51 -4.32
C SER A 157 -16.00 -30.48 -3.00
N LEU A 158 -16.53 -29.75 -2.02
CA LEU A 158 -16.02 -29.67 -0.66
C LEU A 158 -17.13 -30.15 0.29
N PRO A 159 -17.08 -31.40 0.75
CA PRO A 159 -18.21 -32.01 1.47
C PRO A 159 -18.44 -31.42 2.88
N ASP A 160 -17.37 -30.98 3.54
CA ASP A 160 -17.44 -30.40 4.89
C ASP A 160 -16.38 -29.31 5.11
N ASN A 161 -16.30 -28.80 6.34
CA ASN A 161 -15.42 -27.70 6.70
C ASN A 161 -14.11 -28.18 7.39
N THR A 162 -13.97 -29.46 7.67
CA THR A 162 -12.94 -29.96 8.60
C THR A 162 -11.52 -29.84 8.08
N ASP A 163 -11.34 -29.80 6.78
CA ASP A 163 -10.03 -29.77 6.14
C ASP A 163 -9.82 -28.53 5.23
N ILE A 164 -10.67 -27.50 5.36
CA ILE A 164 -10.53 -26.28 4.57
C ILE A 164 -9.17 -25.62 4.77
N GLU A 165 -8.70 -25.52 6.01
CA GLU A 165 -7.40 -24.92 6.34
C GLU A 165 -6.23 -25.77 5.79
N GLU A 166 -6.29 -27.10 5.92
CA GLU A 166 -5.29 -27.99 5.34
C GLU A 166 -5.26 -27.90 3.82
N LYS A 167 -6.43 -27.94 3.17
CA LYS A 167 -6.55 -27.79 1.72
C LYS A 167 -6.04 -26.43 1.25
N PHE A 168 -6.34 -25.41 2.02
CA PHE A 168 -5.84 -24.07 1.78
C PHE A 168 -4.31 -24.07 1.78
N HIS A 169 -3.65 -24.58 2.79
CA HIS A 169 -2.18 -24.70 2.82
C HIS A 169 -1.63 -25.52 1.64
N ARG A 170 -2.27 -26.63 1.31
CA ARG A 170 -1.86 -27.43 0.13
C ARG A 170 -1.99 -26.68 -1.19
N VAL A 171 -3.08 -25.93 -1.39
CA VAL A 171 -3.22 -25.09 -2.58
C VAL A 171 -2.07 -24.10 -2.65
N MET A 172 -1.66 -23.62 -1.52
CA MET A 172 -0.67 -22.59 -1.41
C MET A 172 0.75 -23.12 -1.63
N ASP A 173 1.06 -24.27 -1.07
CA ASP A 173 2.33 -24.96 -1.32
C ASP A 173 2.45 -25.30 -2.82
N THR A 174 1.36 -25.73 -3.43
CA THR A 174 1.34 -26.06 -4.87
C THR A 174 1.40 -24.81 -5.74
N TYR A 175 0.79 -23.71 -5.30
CA TYR A 175 0.87 -22.42 -6.00
C TYR A 175 2.29 -21.89 -6.00
N ALA A 176 2.97 -21.97 -4.86
CA ALA A 176 4.37 -21.61 -4.74
C ALA A 176 5.27 -22.44 -5.70
N ALA A 177 4.91 -23.72 -5.90
CA ALA A 177 5.66 -24.63 -6.78
C ALA A 177 5.29 -24.53 -8.27
N ASN A 178 4.15 -23.90 -8.67
CA ASN A 178 3.61 -24.00 -10.04
C ASN A 178 2.84 -22.74 -10.47
N SER A 179 3.44 -21.58 -10.34
CA SER A 179 2.79 -20.27 -10.57
C SER A 179 2.27 -20.04 -12.00
N LYS A 180 2.81 -20.74 -13.00
CA LYS A 180 2.47 -20.54 -14.43
C LYS A 180 1.04 -20.93 -14.80
N ALA A 181 0.54 -22.05 -14.25
CA ALA A 181 -0.84 -22.50 -14.52
C ALA A 181 -1.88 -21.58 -13.89
N LEU A 182 -1.50 -20.89 -12.82
CA LEU A 182 -2.38 -20.10 -11.96
C LEU A 182 -2.42 -18.62 -12.36
N ARG A 183 -1.37 -18.10 -13.01
CA ARG A 183 -1.40 -16.73 -13.60
C ARG A 183 -2.44 -16.55 -14.69
N LYS A 184 -2.88 -17.62 -15.34
CA LYS A 184 -3.99 -17.57 -16.31
C LYS A 184 -5.34 -17.33 -15.65
N LEU A 185 -5.45 -17.57 -14.33
CA LEU A 185 -6.65 -17.39 -13.54
C LEU A 185 -6.72 -15.99 -12.89
N ASP A 186 -5.64 -15.21 -12.97
CA ASP A 186 -5.49 -13.90 -12.34
C ASP A 186 -6.07 -12.72 -13.17
N HIS A 187 -6.75 -13.02 -14.26
CA HIS A 187 -7.44 -11.99 -15.04
C HIS A 187 -8.84 -11.77 -14.46
N ARG A 188 -8.95 -10.82 -13.55
CA ARG A 188 -10.26 -10.22 -13.25
C ARG A 188 -10.76 -9.56 -14.53
N GLU A 189 -11.72 -10.21 -15.16
CA GLU A 189 -12.30 -9.70 -16.40
C GLU A 189 -12.96 -8.34 -16.15
N ASP A 190 -12.88 -7.43 -17.11
CA ASP A 190 -13.60 -6.14 -17.09
C ASP A 190 -15.07 -6.29 -16.72
N ARG A 191 -15.66 -7.44 -17.05
CA ARG A 191 -17.02 -7.82 -16.71
C ARG A 191 -17.26 -7.88 -15.19
N GLU A 192 -16.32 -8.41 -14.41
CA GLU A 192 -16.47 -8.55 -12.96
C GLU A 192 -16.48 -7.18 -12.27
N GLN A 193 -15.66 -6.26 -12.76
CA GLN A 193 -15.66 -4.89 -12.29
C GLN A 193 -16.98 -4.18 -12.62
N VAL A 194 -17.54 -4.42 -13.82
CA VAL A 194 -18.85 -3.89 -14.22
C VAL A 194 -19.97 -4.46 -13.35
N GLU A 195 -19.91 -5.73 -12.99
CA GLU A 195 -20.89 -6.37 -12.09
C GLU A 195 -20.81 -5.77 -10.68
N ALA A 196 -19.59 -5.57 -10.14
CA ALA A 196 -19.37 -4.94 -8.85
C ALA A 196 -19.84 -3.48 -8.83
N ASP A 197 -19.54 -2.71 -9.88
CA ASP A 197 -20.02 -1.34 -10.04
C ASP A 197 -21.55 -1.28 -10.11
N THR A 198 -22.18 -2.19 -10.88
CA THR A 198 -23.65 -2.25 -11.01
C THR A 198 -24.30 -2.52 -9.67
N PHE A 199 -23.76 -3.48 -8.91
CA PHE A 199 -24.23 -3.78 -7.57
C PHE A 199 -24.01 -2.56 -6.65
N GLY A 200 -22.82 -2.00 -6.65
CA GLY A 200 -22.44 -0.88 -5.80
C GLY A 200 -23.32 0.36 -6.01
N ILE A 201 -23.57 0.74 -7.26
CA ILE A 201 -24.47 1.88 -7.59
C ILE A 201 -25.87 1.66 -7.05
N ASN A 202 -26.45 0.46 -7.26
CA ASN A 202 -27.78 0.15 -6.72
C ASN A 202 -27.82 0.19 -5.19
N LEU A 203 -26.76 -0.30 -4.54
CA LEU A 203 -26.65 -0.30 -3.08
C LEU A 203 -26.51 1.10 -2.51
N VAL A 204 -25.66 1.94 -3.11
CA VAL A 204 -25.46 3.35 -2.75
C VAL A 204 -26.79 4.11 -2.78
N ILE A 205 -27.57 3.97 -3.88
CA ILE A 205 -28.87 4.61 -4.01
C ILE A 205 -29.83 4.15 -2.89
N ARG A 206 -29.93 2.85 -2.63
CA ARG A 206 -30.82 2.31 -1.59
C ARG A 206 -30.42 2.69 -0.17
N ALA A 207 -29.14 2.80 0.06
CA ALA A 207 -28.62 3.30 1.32
C ALA A 207 -28.72 4.83 1.47
N GLY A 208 -29.30 5.54 0.50
CA GLY A 208 -29.51 6.98 0.54
C GLY A 208 -28.25 7.82 0.35
N TYR A 209 -27.23 7.25 -0.29
CA TYR A 209 -26.04 7.96 -0.69
C TYR A 209 -26.16 8.50 -2.14
N ASP A 210 -25.39 9.54 -2.46
CA ASP A 210 -25.35 10.08 -3.82
C ASP A 210 -24.38 9.28 -4.69
N PRO A 211 -24.87 8.53 -5.70
CA PRO A 211 -24.00 7.74 -6.58
C PRO A 211 -23.08 8.61 -7.44
N LYS A 212 -23.37 9.89 -7.64
CA LYS A 212 -22.49 10.80 -8.39
C LYS A 212 -21.19 11.03 -7.66
N SER A 213 -21.22 11.12 -6.34
CA SER A 213 -20.02 11.28 -5.51
C SER A 213 -19.03 10.14 -5.73
N TYR A 214 -19.50 8.92 -5.98
CA TYR A 214 -18.65 7.79 -6.32
C TYR A 214 -17.87 8.01 -7.63
N ALA A 215 -18.53 8.50 -8.68
CA ALA A 215 -17.85 8.83 -9.94
C ALA A 215 -16.91 10.05 -9.79
N ASP A 216 -17.33 11.06 -9.02
CA ASP A 216 -16.55 12.28 -8.78
C ASP A 216 -15.27 11.99 -8.00
N PHE A 217 -15.30 10.99 -7.10
CA PHE A 217 -14.10 10.50 -6.41
C PHE A 217 -13.03 10.06 -7.41
N PHE A 218 -13.39 9.25 -8.43
CA PHE A 218 -12.44 8.78 -9.42
C PHE A 218 -11.95 9.86 -10.37
N ASP A 219 -12.80 10.79 -10.77
CA ASP A 219 -12.38 11.94 -11.56
C ASP A 219 -11.28 12.71 -10.84
N ARG A 220 -11.52 13.05 -9.56
CA ARG A 220 -10.59 13.81 -8.74
C ARG A 220 -9.27 13.06 -8.52
N VAL A 221 -9.35 11.78 -8.24
CA VAL A 221 -8.20 10.94 -8.05
C VAL A 221 -7.36 10.84 -9.33
N THR A 222 -8.00 10.72 -10.49
CA THR A 222 -7.33 10.69 -11.79
C THR A 222 -6.71 12.05 -12.15
N GLU A 223 -7.41 13.15 -11.87
CA GLU A 223 -6.90 14.50 -12.11
C GLU A 223 -5.68 14.83 -11.26
N THR A 224 -5.68 14.41 -9.99
CA THR A 224 -4.62 14.76 -9.04
C THR A 224 -3.30 14.03 -9.33
N ARG A 225 -3.35 12.85 -9.95
CA ARG A 225 -2.17 11.99 -10.16
C ARG A 225 -1.81 11.74 -11.63
N GLY A 226 -2.48 12.42 -12.55
CA GLY A 226 -2.32 12.17 -13.98
C GLY A 226 -2.95 10.84 -14.43
N ARG A 227 -3.04 10.65 -15.74
CA ARG A 227 -3.70 9.48 -16.34
C ARG A 227 -2.90 8.17 -16.28
N LYS A 228 -1.71 8.16 -15.67
CA LYS A 228 -0.74 7.07 -15.75
C LYS A 228 -0.27 6.49 -14.41
N GLY A 229 -0.93 6.77 -13.30
CA GLY A 229 -0.53 6.19 -12.01
C GLY A 229 -1.00 4.74 -11.82
N ASN A 230 -0.09 3.84 -11.44
CA ASN A 230 -0.41 2.43 -11.17
C ASN A 230 -1.29 2.21 -9.94
N TRP A 231 -1.36 3.19 -9.03
CA TRP A 231 -2.08 3.06 -7.77
C TRP A 231 -3.61 2.88 -7.90
N LEU A 232 -4.21 3.36 -9.01
CA LEU A 232 -5.63 3.09 -9.32
C LEU A 232 -5.86 1.63 -9.69
N SER A 233 -4.88 0.98 -10.32
CA SER A 233 -4.93 -0.46 -10.56
C SER A 233 -4.73 -1.26 -9.28
N ASP A 234 -4.03 -0.70 -8.29
CA ASP A 234 -3.81 -1.34 -6.99
C ASP A 234 -5.07 -1.34 -6.12
N ILE A 235 -5.97 -0.35 -6.29
CA ILE A 235 -7.26 -0.30 -5.60
C ILE A 235 -8.28 -1.26 -6.21
N PHE A 236 -8.33 -1.35 -7.54
CA PHE A 236 -9.41 -2.01 -8.28
C PHE A 236 -8.95 -3.17 -9.17
N GLY A 237 -7.72 -3.66 -8.96
CA GLY A 237 -7.10 -4.64 -9.84
C GLY A 237 -6.61 -4.01 -11.16
N MET A 238 -6.32 -4.84 -12.16
CA MET A 238 -5.72 -4.39 -13.43
C MET A 238 -6.66 -3.53 -14.30
N THR A 239 -7.94 -3.44 -13.98
CA THR A 239 -8.92 -2.64 -14.70
C THR A 239 -9.12 -1.29 -14.04
N LYS A 240 -8.72 -0.23 -14.73
CA LYS A 240 -8.87 1.14 -14.24
C LYS A 240 -10.35 1.50 -14.07
N PRO A 241 -10.75 2.06 -12.91
CA PRO A 241 -12.07 2.65 -12.78
C PRO A 241 -12.24 3.73 -13.85
N ASP A 242 -13.32 3.64 -14.60
CA ASP A 242 -13.69 4.61 -15.60
C ASP A 242 -14.89 5.43 -15.10
N SER A 243 -14.62 6.66 -14.67
CA SER A 243 -15.66 7.58 -14.21
C SER A 243 -16.74 7.81 -15.27
N LYS A 244 -16.37 7.79 -16.55
CA LYS A 244 -17.32 7.89 -17.66
C LYS A 244 -18.26 6.68 -17.69
N ARG A 245 -17.71 5.46 -17.51
CA ARG A 245 -18.50 4.23 -17.36
C ARG A 245 -19.44 4.32 -16.17
N LEU A 246 -18.95 4.75 -15.01
CA LEU A 246 -19.78 4.91 -13.82
C LEU A 246 -20.91 5.91 -14.03
N ARG A 247 -20.65 7.06 -14.66
CA ARG A 247 -21.69 8.08 -14.96
C ARG A 247 -22.75 7.52 -15.92
N GLU A 248 -22.35 6.74 -16.92
CA GLU A 248 -23.30 6.10 -17.82
C GLU A 248 -24.16 5.06 -17.10
N MET A 249 -23.56 4.24 -16.26
CA MET A 249 -24.28 3.26 -15.43
C MET A 249 -25.27 3.95 -14.48
N ILE A 250 -24.85 5.05 -13.83
CA ILE A 250 -25.72 5.85 -12.96
C ILE A 250 -26.94 6.39 -13.75
N ARG A 251 -26.75 6.85 -14.99
CA ARG A 251 -27.84 7.37 -15.85
C ARG A 251 -28.83 6.27 -16.24
N THR A 252 -28.35 5.04 -16.43
CA THR A 252 -29.17 3.90 -16.88
C THR A 252 -29.80 3.13 -15.72
N THR A 253 -29.31 3.37 -14.49
CA THR A 253 -29.86 2.71 -13.30
C THR A 253 -31.23 3.27 -12.96
N VAL A 254 -32.20 2.37 -12.83
CA VAL A 254 -33.56 2.73 -12.40
C VAL A 254 -33.52 3.18 -10.95
N ALA A 255 -34.02 4.37 -10.67
CA ALA A 255 -34.12 4.89 -9.32
C ALA A 255 -34.88 3.92 -8.41
N ALA A 256 -34.36 3.66 -7.23
CA ALA A 256 -35.11 2.87 -6.25
C ALA A 256 -36.38 3.62 -5.85
N PRO A 257 -37.51 2.92 -5.65
CA PRO A 257 -38.71 3.55 -5.13
C PRO A 257 -38.41 4.28 -3.81
N SER A 258 -39.00 5.45 -3.59
CA SER A 258 -38.71 6.31 -2.43
C SER A 258 -38.87 5.61 -1.08
N GLY A 259 -39.86 4.69 -0.95
CA GLY A 259 -40.03 3.88 0.23
C GLY A 259 -38.96 2.78 0.46
N CYS A 260 -38.07 2.56 -0.51
CA CYS A 260 -36.98 1.60 -0.42
C CYS A 260 -35.62 2.28 -0.20
N VAL A 261 -35.60 3.60 -0.05
CA VAL A 261 -34.38 4.38 0.19
C VAL A 261 -34.31 4.74 1.67
N ASN A 262 -33.22 4.35 2.32
CA ASN A 262 -32.97 4.69 3.73
C ASN A 262 -32.01 5.88 3.81
N THR A 263 -32.51 7.03 4.26
CA THR A 263 -31.71 8.26 4.41
C THR A 263 -31.32 8.56 5.86
N GLU A 264 -31.74 7.76 6.84
CA GLU A 264 -31.43 7.99 8.25
C GLU A 264 -29.97 7.62 8.59
N GLY A 265 -29.37 8.35 9.52
CA GLY A 265 -28.09 7.99 10.12
C GLY A 265 -26.85 8.28 9.29
N LYS A 266 -26.90 9.11 8.25
CA LYS A 266 -25.72 9.68 7.60
C LYS A 266 -25.00 10.64 8.54
N MET A 267 -23.66 10.69 8.39
CA MET A 267 -22.87 11.72 9.03
C MET A 267 -23.15 13.09 8.39
N THR A 268 -23.14 14.14 9.20
CA THR A 268 -23.04 15.47 8.64
C THR A 268 -21.66 15.69 7.99
N PRO A 269 -21.52 16.63 7.06
CA PRO A 269 -20.21 16.96 6.48
C PRO A 269 -19.16 17.30 7.54
N GLU A 270 -19.56 17.96 8.65
CA GLU A 270 -18.70 18.31 9.76
C GLU A 270 -18.24 17.08 10.54
N GLU A 271 -19.15 16.14 10.82
CA GLU A 271 -18.82 14.87 11.49
C GLU A 271 -17.83 14.06 10.65
N PHE A 272 -18.08 13.92 9.34
CA PHE A 272 -17.18 13.21 8.44
C PHE A 272 -15.80 13.89 8.38
N SER A 273 -15.76 15.22 8.23
CA SER A 273 -14.51 15.98 8.20
C SER A 273 -13.71 15.82 9.49
N LYS A 274 -14.37 15.88 10.65
CA LYS A 274 -13.73 15.67 11.95
C LYS A 274 -13.17 14.25 12.09
N TRP A 275 -13.94 13.25 11.69
CA TRP A 275 -13.46 11.86 11.69
C TRP A 275 -12.28 11.66 10.74
N ARG A 276 -12.36 12.15 9.51
CA ARG A 276 -11.26 12.11 8.54
C ARG A 276 -9.98 12.74 9.10
N GLN A 277 -10.09 13.89 9.74
CA GLN A 277 -8.97 14.55 10.39
C GLN A 277 -8.36 13.68 11.52
N ALA A 278 -9.20 13.04 12.33
CA ALA A 278 -8.73 12.12 13.38
C ALA A 278 -8.00 10.89 12.79
N VAL A 279 -8.51 10.32 11.70
CA VAL A 279 -7.86 9.23 10.97
C VAL A 279 -6.51 9.66 10.40
N VAL A 280 -6.43 10.86 9.80
CA VAL A 280 -5.18 11.42 9.26
C VAL A 280 -4.17 11.68 10.38
N ALA A 281 -4.62 12.23 11.51
CA ALA A 281 -3.76 12.56 12.64
C ALA A 281 -3.27 11.33 13.42
N TYR A 282 -3.85 10.15 13.16
CA TYR A 282 -3.46 8.94 13.86
C TYR A 282 -2.04 8.51 13.46
N SER A 283 -1.11 8.66 14.38
CA SER A 283 0.32 8.39 14.18
C SER A 283 0.72 6.95 14.47
N GLY A 284 -0.19 6.16 15.05
CA GLY A 284 0.06 4.80 15.47
C GLY A 284 0.83 4.61 16.76
N PHE A 285 1.25 5.68 17.38
CA PHE A 285 1.59 5.63 18.79
C PHE A 285 0.28 5.43 19.56
N GLY A 286 0.16 4.33 20.29
CA GLY A 286 -1.08 3.96 20.98
C GLY A 286 -1.63 5.07 21.87
N LYS A 287 -2.85 4.91 22.36
CA LYS A 287 -3.52 5.87 23.27
C LYS A 287 -2.69 6.27 24.50
N GLN A 288 -1.62 5.55 24.83
CA GLN A 288 -0.83 5.74 26.05
C GLN A 288 0.49 6.49 25.84
N GLU A 289 0.96 6.64 24.61
CA GLU A 289 2.19 7.38 24.35
C GLU A 289 1.84 8.72 23.72
N SER A 290 1.81 9.76 24.55
CA SER A 290 1.91 11.12 24.04
C SER A 290 3.16 11.18 23.16
N LEU A 291 3.04 11.74 21.94
CA LEU A 291 4.20 12.03 21.12
C LEU A 291 5.28 12.67 21.98
N PRO A 292 6.53 12.22 21.88
CA PRO A 292 7.62 12.85 22.61
C PRO A 292 7.58 14.38 22.40
N PRO A 293 7.99 15.18 23.38
CA PRO A 293 7.95 16.65 23.27
C PRO A 293 8.68 17.19 22.04
N ASN A 294 9.61 16.41 21.48
CA ASN A 294 10.41 16.71 20.31
C ASN A 294 9.87 16.10 19.00
N ALA A 295 8.62 15.60 18.97
CA ALA A 295 8.04 15.08 17.75
C ALA A 295 7.68 16.21 16.77
N LEU A 296 8.12 16.09 15.54
CA LEU A 296 7.64 16.92 14.44
C LEU A 296 6.21 16.48 14.08
N LYS A 297 5.25 17.34 14.40
CA LYS A 297 3.84 17.10 14.08
C LYS A 297 3.58 17.46 12.64
N GLN A 298 3.13 16.49 11.85
CA GLN A 298 2.61 16.73 10.52
C GLN A 298 1.10 16.52 10.50
N VAL A 299 0.38 17.49 9.96
CA VAL A 299 -1.02 17.34 9.57
C VAL A 299 -1.03 17.30 8.04
N MET A 300 -1.40 16.18 7.45
CA MET A 300 -1.59 16.10 6.01
C MET A 300 -2.74 17.04 5.62
N LYS A 301 -2.45 18.06 4.81
CA LYS A 301 -3.46 18.98 4.31
C LYS A 301 -4.23 18.40 3.12
N ASP A 302 -3.57 17.62 2.29
CA ASP A 302 -4.17 16.97 1.13
C ASP A 302 -3.66 15.53 1.01
N PRO A 303 -4.50 14.53 1.33
CA PRO A 303 -4.12 13.13 1.27
C PRO A 303 -3.92 12.61 -0.17
N LEU A 304 -4.40 13.33 -1.18
CA LEU A 304 -4.17 13.00 -2.59
C LEU A 304 -2.87 13.60 -3.12
N ARG A 305 -2.25 14.52 -2.37
CA ARG A 305 -0.95 15.06 -2.74
C ARG A 305 0.09 13.96 -2.65
N SER A 306 0.93 13.86 -3.66
CA SER A 306 2.10 12.99 -3.65
C SER A 306 2.94 13.28 -2.41
N GLU A 307 3.15 12.27 -1.57
CA GLU A 307 4.03 12.40 -0.41
C GLU A 307 5.48 12.38 -0.86
N ILE A 308 6.35 13.11 -0.16
CA ILE A 308 7.78 12.93 -0.33
C ILE A 308 8.12 11.52 0.18
N ARG A 309 8.53 10.65 -0.73
CA ARG A 309 8.91 9.27 -0.41
C ARG A 309 10.38 9.14 -0.05
N HIS A 310 11.19 10.02 -0.63
CA HIS A 310 12.63 9.96 -0.52
C HIS A 310 13.20 11.36 -0.27
N LEU A 311 14.04 11.50 0.73
CA LEU A 311 14.62 12.76 1.15
C LEU A 311 16.07 12.50 1.56
N ARG A 312 17.05 13.21 0.97
CA ARG A 312 18.48 12.96 1.14
C ARG A 312 19.29 14.24 1.16
N PHE A 313 20.32 14.27 2.00
CA PHE A 313 21.42 15.17 1.82
C PHE A 313 22.48 14.55 0.88
N SER A 314 23.17 15.40 0.10
CA SER A 314 24.40 14.98 -0.57
C SER A 314 25.49 14.65 0.45
N ALA A 315 26.47 13.84 0.07
CA ALA A 315 27.53 13.40 0.98
C ALA A 315 28.36 14.58 1.53
N ASP A 316 28.51 15.66 0.77
CA ASP A 316 29.18 16.90 1.21
C ASP A 316 28.23 17.88 1.93
N GLY A 317 26.93 17.55 2.00
CA GLY A 317 25.88 18.32 2.67
C GLY A 317 25.53 19.65 2.00
N LYS A 318 25.92 19.89 0.75
CA LYS A 318 25.60 21.13 0.03
C LYS A 318 24.22 21.12 -0.60
N TYR A 319 23.71 19.93 -0.92
CA TYR A 319 22.46 19.76 -1.61
C TYR A 319 21.47 18.92 -0.80
N VAL A 320 20.21 19.10 -1.09
CA VAL A 320 19.10 18.28 -0.61
C VAL A 320 18.31 17.77 -1.81
N LEU A 321 18.04 16.49 -1.85
CA LEU A 321 17.15 15.84 -2.80
C LEU A 321 15.84 15.49 -2.11
N ALA A 322 14.73 15.78 -2.76
CA ALA A 322 13.42 15.26 -2.40
C ALA A 322 12.78 14.60 -3.62
N GLN A 323 12.13 13.46 -3.42
CA GLN A 323 11.42 12.75 -4.49
C GLN A 323 10.00 12.42 -4.04
N ASP A 324 9.04 12.70 -4.90
CA ASP A 324 7.66 12.22 -4.81
C ASP A 324 7.35 11.26 -5.99
N ASP A 325 6.06 10.95 -6.19
CA ASP A 325 5.66 10.01 -7.25
C ASP A 325 5.85 10.55 -8.68
N ALA A 326 6.00 11.86 -8.83
CA ALA A 326 5.99 12.53 -10.14
C ALA A 326 7.32 13.18 -10.49
N SER A 327 8.12 13.56 -9.50
CA SER A 327 9.28 14.42 -9.72
C SER A 327 10.37 14.22 -8.68
N ILE A 328 11.59 14.56 -9.08
CA ILE A 328 12.76 14.69 -8.24
C ILE A 328 13.10 16.18 -8.14
N TYR A 329 13.26 16.68 -6.94
CA TYR A 329 13.59 18.08 -6.65
C TYR A 329 14.98 18.14 -6.05
N VAL A 330 15.83 19.00 -6.59
CA VAL A 330 17.17 19.26 -6.06
C VAL A 330 17.22 20.69 -5.54
N MET A 331 17.67 20.85 -4.32
CA MET A 331 17.81 22.13 -3.64
C MET A 331 19.27 22.36 -3.20
N THR A 332 19.68 23.62 -3.16
CA THR A 332 20.86 24.02 -2.39
C THR A 332 20.53 24.09 -0.91
N ARG A 333 21.48 23.77 -0.02
CA ARG A 333 21.27 23.93 1.42
C ARG A 333 21.49 25.38 1.88
N GLU A 334 22.46 26.08 1.31
CA GLU A 334 22.87 27.44 1.69
C GLU A 334 23.10 28.30 0.43
N PRO A 335 22.15 29.20 0.07
CA PRO A 335 20.81 29.36 0.68
C PRO A 335 19.92 28.14 0.42
N PHE A 336 18.93 27.88 1.30
CA PHE A 336 17.98 26.79 1.10
C PHE A 336 16.96 27.18 0.03
N ALA A 337 17.21 26.75 -1.20
CA ALA A 337 16.45 27.16 -2.38
C ALA A 337 16.39 26.05 -3.43
N ASN A 338 15.32 26.04 -4.23
CA ASN A 338 15.22 25.14 -5.37
C ASN A 338 16.33 25.41 -6.38
N LEU A 339 16.99 24.36 -6.84
CA LEU A 339 18.02 24.43 -7.86
C LEU A 339 17.46 24.00 -9.22
N PHE A 340 16.91 22.77 -9.30
CA PHE A 340 16.19 22.28 -10.48
C PHE A 340 15.22 21.14 -10.09
N ARG A 341 14.37 20.76 -11.07
CA ARG A 341 13.40 19.68 -10.96
C ARG A 341 13.55 18.75 -12.15
N ILE A 342 13.40 17.46 -11.92
CA ILE A 342 13.31 16.43 -12.95
C ILE A 342 11.92 15.83 -12.89
N ASP A 343 11.16 15.92 -13.98
CA ASP A 343 9.85 15.28 -14.08
C ASP A 343 10.02 13.84 -14.56
N SER A 344 9.77 12.90 -13.67
CA SER A 344 9.85 11.48 -13.97
C SER A 344 8.88 10.71 -13.06
N GLU A 345 7.72 10.35 -13.57
CA GLU A 345 6.73 9.52 -12.87
C GLU A 345 7.20 8.07 -12.67
N LYS A 346 8.31 7.71 -13.30
CA LYS A 346 8.82 6.34 -13.33
C LYS A 346 10.14 6.17 -12.58
N ALA A 347 10.64 7.24 -11.97
CA ALA A 347 11.92 7.21 -11.26
C ALA A 347 11.80 6.47 -9.92
N PHE A 348 12.75 5.58 -9.66
CA PHE A 348 12.91 4.90 -8.38
C PHE A 348 14.15 5.41 -7.65
N ASN A 349 14.00 5.72 -6.36
CA ASN A 349 15.07 5.92 -5.40
C ASN A 349 16.26 6.76 -5.91
N ALA A 350 15.98 7.96 -6.41
CA ALA A 350 17.02 8.88 -6.81
C ALA A 350 17.95 9.18 -5.62
N ASP A 351 19.27 9.11 -5.82
CA ASP A 351 20.25 9.46 -4.80
C ASP A 351 21.43 10.21 -5.40
N PHE A 352 22.16 10.93 -4.56
CA PHE A 352 23.41 11.59 -4.96
C PHE A 352 24.52 10.56 -5.12
N THR A 353 25.37 10.78 -6.12
CA THR A 353 26.65 10.05 -6.21
C THR A 353 27.53 10.38 -5.01
N PRO A 354 28.44 9.48 -4.59
CA PRO A 354 29.27 9.67 -3.39
C PRO A 354 30.14 10.93 -3.45
N ASP A 355 30.50 11.40 -4.65
CA ASP A 355 31.27 12.63 -4.86
C ASP A 355 30.41 13.91 -4.84
N SER A 356 29.07 13.76 -4.69
CA SER A 356 28.08 14.85 -4.65
C SER A 356 28.04 15.72 -5.92
N LYS A 357 28.55 15.24 -7.06
CA LYS A 357 28.54 15.98 -8.32
C LYS A 357 27.36 15.67 -9.20
N SER A 358 26.81 14.46 -9.05
CA SER A 358 25.70 13.98 -9.84
C SER A 358 24.62 13.36 -8.94
N LEU A 359 23.46 13.17 -9.50
CA LEU A 359 22.45 12.27 -8.96
C LEU A 359 22.18 11.17 -10.00
N ALA A 360 21.81 9.99 -9.51
CA ALA A 360 21.47 8.86 -10.35
C ALA A 360 20.16 8.21 -9.87
N PHE A 361 19.38 7.72 -10.81
CA PHE A 361 18.18 6.94 -10.55
C PHE A 361 17.90 5.99 -11.72
N HIS A 362 17.03 5.03 -11.50
CA HIS A 362 16.53 4.19 -12.59
C HIS A 362 15.00 4.30 -12.69
N THR A 363 14.49 3.92 -13.84
CA THR A 363 13.06 3.99 -14.16
C THR A 363 12.45 2.60 -14.28
N ASP A 364 11.11 2.50 -14.28
CA ASP A 364 10.38 1.23 -14.42
C ASP A 364 10.62 0.53 -15.78
N ASP A 365 10.98 1.29 -16.82
CA ASP A 365 11.39 0.79 -18.13
C ASP A 365 12.89 0.42 -18.19
N MET A 366 13.53 0.27 -17.02
CA MET A 366 14.91 -0.18 -16.86
C MET A 366 15.94 0.76 -17.51
N ARG A 367 15.68 2.05 -17.50
CA ARG A 367 16.65 3.08 -17.88
C ARG A 367 17.33 3.63 -16.64
N VAL A 368 18.64 3.79 -16.67
CA VAL A 368 19.41 4.50 -15.63
C VAL A 368 19.77 5.87 -16.16
N GLU A 369 19.44 6.90 -15.41
CA GLU A 369 19.77 8.28 -15.73
C GLU A 369 20.75 8.85 -14.70
N VAL A 370 21.76 9.57 -15.20
CA VAL A 370 22.73 10.32 -14.39
C VAL A 370 22.65 11.79 -14.77
N TRP A 371 22.44 12.64 -13.77
CA TRP A 371 22.26 14.08 -13.96
C TRP A 371 23.38 14.87 -13.29
N ASP A 372 24.03 15.75 -14.03
CA ASP A 372 25.03 16.68 -13.48
C ASP A 372 24.34 17.80 -12.71
N ILE A 373 24.71 17.95 -11.43
CA ILE A 373 24.08 18.93 -10.53
C ILE A 373 24.46 20.35 -10.87
N ALA A 374 25.74 20.57 -11.25
CA ALA A 374 26.24 21.92 -11.54
C ALA A 374 25.66 22.44 -12.87
N GLN A 375 25.54 21.57 -13.86
CA GLN A 375 25.00 21.91 -15.17
C GLN A 375 23.46 21.79 -15.22
N GLN A 376 22.83 21.17 -14.21
CA GLN A 376 21.38 20.96 -14.10
C GLN A 376 20.79 20.21 -15.31
N GLN A 377 21.53 19.26 -15.85
CA GLN A 377 21.14 18.52 -17.07
C GLN A 377 21.51 17.05 -17.00
N LEU A 378 20.81 16.26 -17.83
CA LEU A 378 21.13 14.85 -18.05
C LEU A 378 22.55 14.74 -18.64
N SER A 379 23.42 14.00 -17.95
CA SER A 379 24.79 13.72 -18.45
C SER A 379 24.83 12.39 -19.18
N ASP A 380 24.20 11.35 -18.65
CA ASP A 380 24.21 10.02 -19.22
C ASP A 380 22.85 9.33 -19.06
N SER A 381 22.50 8.49 -20.04
CA SER A 381 21.31 7.65 -20.01
C SER A 381 21.62 6.28 -20.61
N TYR A 382 21.35 5.24 -19.84
CA TYR A 382 21.61 3.85 -20.20
C TYR A 382 20.31 3.04 -20.20
N GLU A 383 19.99 2.39 -21.31
CA GLU A 383 18.84 1.51 -21.41
C GLU A 383 19.30 0.07 -21.15
N LEU A 384 18.77 -0.54 -20.08
CA LEU A 384 19.15 -1.89 -19.69
C LEU A 384 18.20 -2.93 -20.30
N HIS A 385 18.75 -3.79 -21.11
CA HIS A 385 18.01 -4.93 -21.68
C HIS A 385 18.01 -6.08 -20.68
N VAL A 386 16.97 -6.13 -19.85
CA VAL A 386 16.82 -7.18 -18.82
C VAL A 386 16.04 -8.35 -19.44
N PRO A 387 16.60 -9.56 -19.47
CA PRO A 387 15.93 -10.70 -20.07
C PRO A 387 14.69 -11.15 -19.28
N ARG A 388 14.50 -10.65 -18.06
CA ARG A 388 13.43 -11.04 -17.15
C ARG A 388 12.88 -9.83 -16.41
N ALA A 389 11.58 -9.89 -16.08
CA ALA A 389 10.93 -8.83 -15.32
C ALA A 389 11.62 -8.62 -13.95
N CYS A 390 11.99 -7.39 -13.66
CA CYS A 390 12.58 -6.96 -12.39
C CYS A 390 11.45 -6.60 -11.43
N MET A 391 11.30 -7.36 -10.36
CA MET A 391 10.27 -7.13 -9.34
C MET A 391 10.70 -6.08 -8.31
N GLN A 392 12.00 -6.00 -8.05
CA GLN A 392 12.61 -5.03 -7.15
C GLN A 392 14.00 -4.70 -7.67
N SER A 393 14.37 -3.44 -7.61
CA SER A 393 15.68 -2.98 -8.07
C SER A 393 16.29 -1.98 -7.10
N VAL A 394 17.62 -2.03 -7.02
CA VAL A 394 18.43 -1.09 -6.23
C VAL A 394 19.63 -0.67 -7.08
N LEU A 395 19.78 0.62 -7.28
CA LEU A 395 20.94 1.19 -7.99
C LEU A 395 22.10 1.37 -7.02
N SER A 396 23.33 1.04 -7.47
CA SER A 396 24.52 1.32 -6.66
C SER A 396 24.69 2.82 -6.44
N PRO A 397 25.28 3.27 -5.33
CA PRO A 397 25.52 4.69 -5.08
C PRO A 397 26.37 5.38 -6.14
N THR A 398 27.20 4.62 -6.85
CA THR A 398 28.03 5.10 -7.96
C THR A 398 27.28 5.22 -9.28
N GLY A 399 26.09 4.63 -9.40
CA GLY A 399 25.34 4.54 -10.66
C GLY A 399 25.87 3.49 -11.64
N ASP A 400 26.91 2.73 -11.29
CA ASP A 400 27.55 1.78 -12.21
C ASP A 400 26.87 0.40 -12.27
N TYR A 401 26.14 0.01 -11.22
CA TYR A 401 25.51 -1.31 -11.09
C TYR A 401 24.05 -1.21 -10.67
N LEU A 402 23.20 -2.06 -11.25
CA LEU A 402 21.83 -2.25 -10.84
C LEU A 402 21.63 -3.68 -10.32
N ALA A 403 21.24 -3.82 -9.05
CA ALA A 403 20.79 -5.10 -8.52
C ALA A 403 19.29 -5.27 -8.77
N CYS A 404 18.90 -6.40 -9.34
CA CYS A 404 17.53 -6.70 -9.73
C CYS A 404 17.08 -8.04 -9.12
N LEU A 405 16.01 -8.03 -8.33
CA LEU A 405 15.27 -9.23 -7.99
C LEU A 405 14.37 -9.57 -9.18
N GLN A 406 14.66 -10.65 -9.86
CA GLN A 406 13.93 -11.09 -11.06
C GLN A 406 13.45 -12.53 -10.90
N LEU A 407 12.43 -12.90 -11.66
CA LEU A 407 12.00 -14.29 -11.73
C LEU A 407 13.14 -15.18 -12.26
N GLY A 408 13.11 -16.45 -11.91
CA GLY A 408 14.09 -17.43 -12.38
C GLY A 408 13.92 -17.78 -13.85
N GLU A 409 14.40 -18.96 -14.24
CA GLU A 409 14.29 -19.49 -15.60
C GLU A 409 12.79 -19.58 -15.99
N ASP A 410 12.48 -19.29 -17.25
CA ASP A 410 11.10 -19.26 -17.80
C ASP A 410 10.16 -18.24 -17.15
N ASN A 411 10.68 -17.21 -16.46
CA ASN A 411 9.90 -16.24 -15.67
C ASN A 411 9.07 -16.88 -14.54
N GLU A 412 9.62 -17.88 -13.89
CA GLU A 412 9.00 -18.60 -12.78
C GLU A 412 9.80 -18.43 -11.47
N PHE A 413 9.16 -18.74 -10.33
CA PHE A 413 9.87 -18.91 -9.08
C PHE A 413 10.66 -20.24 -9.08
N PRO A 414 11.74 -20.35 -8.30
CA PRO A 414 12.24 -19.34 -7.36
C PRO A 414 12.91 -18.15 -8.04
N ALA A 415 12.72 -16.96 -7.46
CA ALA A 415 13.34 -15.75 -7.95
C ALA A 415 14.85 -15.74 -7.68
N GLN A 416 15.56 -14.90 -8.43
CA GLN A 416 17.00 -14.73 -8.34
C GLN A 416 17.36 -13.24 -8.24
N VAL A 417 18.54 -12.94 -7.71
CA VAL A 417 19.11 -11.61 -7.77
C VAL A 417 20.19 -11.58 -8.85
N ALA A 418 20.04 -10.70 -9.81
CA ALA A 418 21.05 -10.39 -10.81
C ALA A 418 21.68 -9.04 -10.51
N ILE A 419 22.99 -8.90 -10.74
CA ILE A 419 23.69 -7.62 -10.77
C ILE A 419 24.03 -7.33 -12.23
N LEU A 420 23.58 -6.19 -12.71
CA LEU A 420 23.79 -5.70 -14.07
C LEU A 420 24.82 -4.56 -14.06
N ASP A 421 25.77 -4.60 -14.97
CA ASP A 421 26.61 -3.45 -15.29
C ASP A 421 25.76 -2.44 -16.08
N VAL A 422 25.63 -1.23 -15.57
CA VAL A 422 24.75 -0.21 -16.16
C VAL A 422 25.22 0.23 -17.55
N LYS A 423 26.54 0.27 -17.79
CA LYS A 423 27.11 0.73 -19.06
C LYS A 423 27.02 -0.29 -20.18
N THR A 424 27.19 -1.57 -19.83
CA THR A 424 27.19 -2.65 -20.84
C THR A 424 25.87 -3.40 -20.91
N GLY A 425 25.05 -3.35 -19.87
CA GLY A 425 23.84 -4.15 -19.72
C GLY A 425 24.09 -5.63 -19.37
N ASP A 426 25.35 -6.02 -19.18
CA ASP A 426 25.72 -7.42 -18.92
C ASP A 426 25.42 -7.84 -17.49
N GLU A 427 24.99 -9.09 -17.30
CA GLU A 427 24.90 -9.71 -15.99
C GLU A 427 26.31 -9.99 -15.42
N VAL A 428 26.69 -9.25 -14.38
CA VAL A 428 27.97 -9.44 -13.68
C VAL A 428 27.94 -10.66 -12.76
N TRP A 429 26.79 -10.89 -12.15
CA TRP A 429 26.58 -11.99 -11.20
C TRP A 429 25.11 -12.32 -11.02
N VAL A 430 24.83 -13.59 -10.75
CA VAL A 430 23.47 -14.07 -10.47
C VAL A 430 23.49 -14.98 -9.23
N LYS A 431 22.65 -14.63 -8.26
CA LYS A 431 22.33 -15.50 -7.12
C LYS A 431 20.98 -16.15 -7.36
N LYS A 432 20.99 -17.43 -7.71
CA LYS A 432 19.77 -18.22 -7.95
C LYS A 432 19.06 -18.56 -6.63
N SER A 433 17.76 -18.79 -6.71
CA SER A 433 16.91 -19.30 -5.62
C SER A 433 16.96 -18.46 -4.34
N VAL A 434 16.88 -17.13 -4.51
CA VAL A 434 16.88 -16.19 -3.36
C VAL A 434 15.51 -16.05 -2.74
N PHE A 435 14.46 -16.34 -3.50
CA PHE A 435 13.09 -16.17 -3.07
C PHE A 435 12.17 -17.16 -3.76
N ASP A 436 11.51 -17.96 -2.95
CA ASP A 436 10.39 -18.81 -3.31
C ASP A 436 9.25 -18.39 -2.38
N PRO A 437 8.19 -17.72 -2.88
CA PRO A 437 7.20 -17.15 -1.99
C PRO A 437 6.48 -18.23 -1.20
N THR A 438 6.40 -18.04 0.10
CA THR A 438 5.43 -18.76 0.92
C THR A 438 4.03 -18.34 0.50
N PHE A 439 3.03 -19.10 0.91
CA PHE A 439 1.65 -18.83 0.55
C PHE A 439 1.15 -17.42 0.89
N GLY A 440 1.34 -16.99 2.13
CA GLY A 440 0.93 -15.64 2.53
C GLY A 440 1.59 -14.55 1.68
N GLU A 441 2.83 -14.81 1.26
CA GLU A 441 3.59 -13.91 0.41
C GLU A 441 3.12 -13.95 -1.05
N ALA A 442 2.83 -15.12 -1.59
CA ALA A 442 2.25 -15.25 -2.92
C ALA A 442 0.87 -14.58 -3.00
N LEU A 443 0.05 -14.75 -1.96
CA LEU A 443 -1.22 -14.07 -1.83
C LEU A 443 -1.04 -12.54 -1.72
N ALA A 444 -0.12 -12.09 -0.90
CA ALA A 444 0.17 -10.67 -0.75
C ALA A 444 0.68 -10.05 -2.07
N LEU A 445 1.48 -10.78 -2.86
CA LEU A 445 1.88 -10.39 -4.22
C LEU A 445 0.68 -10.29 -5.17
N MET A 446 -0.29 -11.22 -5.07
CA MET A 446 -1.54 -11.15 -5.86
C MET A 446 -2.38 -9.90 -5.54
N PHE A 447 -2.27 -9.37 -4.33
CA PHE A 447 -2.96 -8.16 -3.89
C PHE A 447 -2.08 -6.90 -3.92
N GLY A 448 -1.00 -6.91 -4.70
CA GLY A 448 -0.13 -5.74 -4.91
C GLY A 448 0.81 -5.42 -3.75
N ALA A 449 0.96 -6.32 -2.77
CA ALA A 449 1.95 -6.13 -1.72
C ALA A 449 3.36 -6.29 -2.31
N HIS A 450 4.22 -5.34 -2.04
CA HIS A 450 5.64 -5.45 -2.37
C HIS A 450 6.32 -6.40 -1.37
N ILE A 451 6.48 -7.65 -1.76
CA ILE A 451 7.32 -8.59 -1.02
C ILE A 451 8.69 -8.61 -1.68
N GLY A 452 9.61 -7.91 -1.07
CA GLY A 452 10.99 -7.82 -1.51
C GLY A 452 11.93 -8.66 -0.65
N ILE A 453 13.16 -8.68 -1.08
CA ILE A 453 14.30 -9.04 -0.24
C ILE A 453 15.00 -7.75 0.18
N ASN A 454 15.66 -7.74 1.31
CA ASN A 454 16.51 -6.62 1.64
C ASN A 454 17.77 -6.67 0.76
N LEU A 455 17.94 -5.68 -0.10
CA LEU A 455 19.09 -5.49 -0.98
C LEU A 455 19.72 -4.16 -0.68
N GLU A 456 21.01 -4.16 -0.36
CA GLU A 456 21.73 -2.96 0.03
C GLU A 456 23.14 -2.96 -0.58
N PHE A 457 23.52 -1.83 -1.21
CA PHE A 457 24.90 -1.59 -1.58
C PHE A 457 25.67 -0.90 -0.45
N SER A 458 26.96 -1.22 -0.32
CA SER A 458 27.85 -0.42 0.52
C SER A 458 27.95 1.01 -0.02
N PRO A 459 28.25 2.01 0.84
CA PRO A 459 28.31 3.42 0.42
C PRO A 459 29.26 3.72 -0.74
N ASP A 460 30.32 2.94 -0.91
CA ASP A 460 31.26 3.04 -2.03
C ASP A 460 30.83 2.22 -3.27
N GLY A 461 29.70 1.50 -3.19
CA GLY A 461 29.22 0.64 -4.27
C GLY A 461 30.01 -0.66 -4.47
N ARG A 462 30.98 -0.97 -3.61
CA ARG A 462 31.80 -2.18 -3.75
C ARG A 462 31.06 -3.46 -3.43
N PHE A 463 30.28 -3.47 -2.37
CA PHE A 463 29.56 -4.67 -1.94
C PHE A 463 28.07 -4.52 -2.25
N LEU A 464 27.48 -5.59 -2.78
CA LEU A 464 26.03 -5.83 -2.67
C LEU A 464 25.81 -6.88 -1.59
N ALA A 465 24.95 -6.60 -0.64
CA ALA A 465 24.49 -7.57 0.33
C ALA A 465 22.97 -7.75 0.23
N GLY A 466 22.49 -8.94 0.51
CA GLY A 466 21.06 -9.25 0.48
C GLY A 466 20.65 -10.22 1.56
N SER A 467 19.41 -10.09 2.01
CA SER A 467 18.85 -10.99 3.03
C SER A 467 17.36 -11.18 2.88
N ARG A 468 16.92 -12.40 3.23
CA ARG A 468 15.53 -12.75 3.45
C ARG A 468 15.46 -13.94 4.39
N GLY A 469 14.98 -13.73 5.60
CA GLY A 469 14.92 -14.77 6.62
C GLY A 469 16.28 -15.44 6.84
N PHE A 470 16.36 -16.74 6.58
CA PHE A 470 17.60 -17.50 6.77
C PHE A 470 18.58 -17.45 5.59
N LEU A 471 18.19 -16.83 4.49
CA LEU A 471 19.07 -16.64 3.34
C LEU A 471 19.77 -15.29 3.45
N GLN A 472 21.08 -15.29 3.56
CA GLN A 472 21.94 -14.12 3.49
C GLN A 472 23.02 -14.35 2.46
N PHE A 473 23.36 -13.33 1.70
CA PHE A 473 24.44 -13.37 0.72
C PHE A 473 25.10 -12.00 0.60
N ALA A 474 26.31 -12.00 0.09
CA ALA A 474 26.97 -10.78 -0.35
C ALA A 474 27.90 -11.06 -1.53
N PHE A 475 28.17 -10.04 -2.31
CA PHE A 475 29.04 -10.08 -3.47
C PHE A 475 29.98 -8.88 -3.48
N ASP A 476 31.26 -9.10 -3.73
CA ASP A 476 32.28 -8.06 -3.92
C ASP A 476 32.41 -7.76 -5.42
N LEU A 477 31.93 -6.60 -5.84
CA LEU A 477 31.92 -6.15 -7.23
C LEU A 477 33.32 -5.86 -7.74
N GLN A 478 34.24 -5.42 -6.87
CA GLN A 478 35.61 -5.15 -7.24
C GLN A 478 36.39 -6.43 -7.52
N GLN A 479 36.20 -7.44 -6.66
CA GLN A 479 36.86 -8.74 -6.81
C GLN A 479 36.06 -9.71 -7.68
N LYS A 480 34.84 -9.36 -8.04
CA LYS A 480 33.89 -10.18 -8.81
C LYS A 480 33.67 -11.58 -8.22
N GLN A 481 33.51 -11.66 -6.90
CA GLN A 481 33.32 -12.92 -6.20
C GLN A 481 32.33 -12.81 -5.04
N PRO A 482 31.65 -13.92 -4.68
CA PRO A 482 30.85 -13.99 -3.48
C PRO A 482 31.68 -13.73 -2.22
N VAL A 483 31.10 -13.01 -1.26
CA VAL A 483 31.70 -12.74 0.04
C VAL A 483 31.25 -13.80 1.04
N GLN A 484 32.20 -14.39 1.74
CA GLN A 484 31.89 -15.32 2.83
C GLN A 484 31.46 -14.51 4.07
N LEU A 485 30.17 -14.58 4.38
CA LEU A 485 29.60 -13.95 5.57
C LEU A 485 29.95 -14.78 6.82
N GLY A 486 30.66 -14.17 7.75
CA GLY A 486 30.93 -14.72 9.06
C GLY A 486 29.68 -14.67 9.96
N LYS A 487 29.84 -14.17 11.18
CA LYS A 487 28.71 -13.95 12.10
C LYS A 487 27.81 -12.79 11.67
N ALA A 488 28.22 -11.95 10.72
CA ALA A 488 27.40 -10.85 10.18
C ALA A 488 26.06 -11.35 9.66
N LYS A 489 26.00 -12.56 9.07
CA LYS A 489 24.77 -13.19 8.62
C LYS A 489 23.66 -13.23 9.67
N ASN A 490 24.00 -13.34 10.96
CA ASN A 490 23.03 -13.40 12.05
C ASN A 490 22.32 -12.06 12.26
N TYR A 491 22.97 -10.95 11.89
CA TYR A 491 22.44 -9.58 11.99
C TYR A 491 21.80 -9.11 10.69
N MET A 492 21.77 -9.96 9.67
CA MET A 492 21.16 -9.70 8.37
C MET A 492 19.89 -10.54 8.14
N GLN A 493 19.35 -11.19 9.17
CA GLN A 493 18.19 -12.10 9.02
C GLN A 493 16.91 -11.35 8.64
N TYR A 494 16.78 -10.15 9.13
CA TYR A 494 15.63 -9.26 8.85
C TYR A 494 16.08 -8.08 8.00
N GLU A 495 16.19 -6.91 8.58
CA GLU A 495 16.67 -5.74 7.90
C GLU A 495 18.08 -5.38 8.37
N PHE A 496 18.84 -4.83 7.47
CA PHE A 496 20.16 -4.28 7.77
C PHE A 496 20.44 -3.10 6.83
N VAL A 497 21.37 -2.26 7.22
CA VAL A 497 21.85 -1.14 6.41
C VAL A 497 23.35 -0.96 6.60
N PHE A 498 24.08 -0.61 5.53
CA PHE A 498 25.48 -0.24 5.66
C PHE A 498 25.62 1.12 6.34
N LEU A 499 26.37 1.17 7.42
CA LEU A 499 26.82 2.41 8.08
C LEU A 499 28.08 2.97 7.43
N SER A 500 28.93 2.09 6.98
CA SER A 500 30.15 2.36 6.23
C SER A 500 30.45 1.15 5.32
N ASN A 501 31.53 1.19 4.58
CA ASN A 501 31.91 0.07 3.70
C ASN A 501 32.24 -1.23 4.45
N ASP A 502 32.55 -1.13 5.73
CA ASP A 502 32.97 -2.24 6.58
C ASP A 502 32.11 -2.47 7.82
N THR A 503 31.01 -1.74 7.96
CA THR A 503 30.08 -1.89 9.10
C THR A 503 28.64 -1.86 8.66
N ILE A 504 27.81 -2.69 9.31
CA ILE A 504 26.36 -2.69 9.14
C ILE A 504 25.67 -2.49 10.49
N LEU A 505 24.50 -1.88 10.45
CA LEU A 505 23.50 -1.97 11.51
C LEU A 505 22.48 -3.02 11.08
N GLY A 506 22.27 -4.01 11.93
CA GLY A 506 21.36 -5.09 11.61
C GLY A 506 20.63 -5.61 12.85
N GLU A 507 19.68 -6.49 12.63
CA GLU A 507 18.78 -7.03 13.64
C GLU A 507 19.03 -8.52 13.89
N LEU A 508 18.96 -8.90 15.16
CA LEU A 508 19.16 -10.27 15.64
C LEU A 508 17.94 -10.74 16.43
N GLY A 509 17.51 -11.97 16.18
CA GLY A 509 16.46 -12.65 16.93
C GLY A 509 15.08 -12.62 16.29
N ASP A 510 14.20 -13.48 16.75
CA ASP A 510 12.80 -13.51 16.33
C ASP A 510 12.12 -12.20 16.78
N HIS A 511 11.48 -11.53 15.85
CA HIS A 511 10.82 -10.22 16.06
C HIS A 511 11.77 -9.03 16.33
N ALA A 512 13.00 -9.06 15.81
CA ALA A 512 13.95 -7.95 15.95
C ALA A 512 14.21 -7.52 17.41
N GLU A 513 14.40 -8.49 18.30
CA GLU A 513 14.58 -8.22 19.73
C GLU A 513 15.88 -7.49 20.05
N LYS A 514 16.87 -7.53 19.16
CA LYS A 514 18.20 -6.94 19.38
C LYS A 514 18.73 -6.36 18.09
N SER A 515 19.23 -5.15 18.15
CA SER A 515 19.95 -4.51 17.06
C SER A 515 21.40 -4.23 17.47
N ALA A 516 22.31 -4.33 16.51
CA ALA A 516 23.72 -4.06 16.76
C ALA A 516 24.43 -3.49 15.54
N VAL A 517 25.42 -2.64 15.79
CA VAL A 517 26.44 -2.27 14.82
C VAL A 517 27.52 -3.35 14.84
N VAL A 518 27.76 -3.97 13.70
CA VAL A 518 28.71 -5.07 13.55
C VAL A 518 29.66 -4.82 12.37
N LYS A 519 30.86 -5.38 12.46
CA LYS A 519 31.80 -5.38 11.33
C LYS A 519 31.28 -6.27 10.21
N PHE A 520 31.34 -5.77 8.99
CA PHE A 520 31.06 -6.52 7.79
C PHE A 520 32.39 -6.96 7.10
N PRO A 521 32.53 -8.21 6.65
CA PRO A 521 31.56 -9.31 6.74
C PRO A 521 31.73 -10.22 7.98
N THR A 522 32.62 -9.91 8.92
CA THR A 522 32.98 -10.83 10.03
C THR A 522 31.89 -10.98 11.07
N GLY A 523 31.11 -9.92 11.35
CA GLY A 523 30.04 -9.89 12.33
C GLY A 523 30.50 -9.68 13.77
N ASP A 524 31.71 -9.18 13.96
CA ASP A 524 32.17 -8.74 15.29
C ASP A 524 31.35 -7.55 15.76
N VAL A 525 30.71 -7.69 16.93
CA VAL A 525 29.86 -6.64 17.49
C VAL A 525 30.70 -5.45 17.93
N ILE A 526 30.43 -4.29 17.37
CA ILE A 526 31.04 -3.01 17.74
C ILE A 526 30.21 -2.37 18.84
N ASN A 527 28.89 -2.33 18.65
CA ASN A 527 27.99 -1.65 19.58
C ASN A 527 26.60 -2.31 19.56
N GLN A 528 25.97 -2.45 20.73
CA GLN A 528 24.58 -2.87 20.82
C GLN A 528 23.68 -1.65 20.90
N VAL A 529 22.59 -1.67 20.17
CA VAL A 529 21.62 -0.58 20.04
C VAL A 529 20.31 -0.99 20.71
N PRO A 530 19.52 -0.06 21.29
CA PRO A 530 18.22 -0.38 21.85
C PRO A 530 17.32 -1.09 20.84
N THR A 531 16.55 -2.01 21.34
CA THR A 531 15.60 -2.83 20.57
C THR A 531 14.38 -2.06 20.10
N GLY A 532 13.63 -2.64 19.16
CA GLY A 532 12.41 -2.08 18.61
C GLY A 532 12.63 -1.26 17.35
N VAL A 533 13.78 -1.43 16.73
CA VAL A 533 14.01 -0.98 15.36
C VAL A 533 13.26 -1.92 14.45
N VAL A 534 12.32 -1.40 13.71
CA VAL A 534 11.39 -2.22 12.95
C VAL A 534 11.62 -2.08 11.45
N SER A 535 12.33 -1.05 11.02
CA SER A 535 12.77 -0.86 9.64
C SER A 535 13.90 0.16 9.61
N LEU A 536 14.96 -0.21 8.94
CA LEU A 536 16.11 0.65 8.69
C LEU A 536 15.97 1.27 7.31
N ASP A 537 15.81 2.60 7.26
CA ASP A 537 15.70 3.27 5.96
C ASP A 537 17.07 3.66 5.43
N ARG A 538 17.87 4.31 6.24
CA ARG A 538 19.21 4.78 5.88
C ARG A 538 19.98 5.26 7.10
N VAL A 539 21.28 5.23 7.01
CA VAL A 539 22.14 5.94 7.93
C VAL A 539 22.41 7.34 7.41
N ALA A 540 22.04 8.34 8.17
CA ALA A 540 22.51 9.70 7.97
C ALA A 540 24.01 9.78 8.19
N ALA A 541 24.66 10.78 7.61
CA ALA A 541 26.09 11.00 7.80
C ALA A 541 26.45 11.08 9.29
N GLY A 542 27.44 10.30 9.71
CA GLY A 542 27.84 10.16 11.12
C GLY A 542 27.22 8.95 11.80
N ASN A 543 27.11 9.00 13.13
CA ASN A 543 26.64 7.90 13.95
C ASN A 543 25.12 7.97 14.22
N TYR A 544 24.31 8.27 13.23
CA TYR A 544 22.86 8.39 13.33
C TYR A 544 22.18 7.41 12.39
N ALA A 545 21.19 6.69 12.89
CA ALA A 545 20.33 5.82 12.08
C ALA A 545 18.95 6.46 11.91
N ILE A 546 18.49 6.50 10.67
CA ILE A 546 17.11 6.84 10.36
C ILE A 546 16.31 5.55 10.33
N LEU A 547 15.28 5.50 11.15
CA LEU A 547 14.45 4.34 11.36
C LEU A 547 13.05 4.62 10.83
N ARG A 548 12.48 3.68 10.11
CA ARG A 548 11.05 3.65 9.77
C ARG A 548 10.39 2.54 10.55
N PRO A 549 9.64 2.84 11.61
CA PRO A 549 8.85 1.81 12.27
C PRO A 549 7.83 1.23 11.29
N VAL A 550 7.90 -0.06 10.99
CA VAL A 550 6.96 -0.75 10.07
C VAL A 550 5.51 -0.59 10.54
N VAL A 551 5.33 -0.47 11.84
CA VAL A 551 4.01 -0.40 12.48
C VAL A 551 3.53 1.04 12.69
N HIS A 552 4.40 2.03 12.57
CA HIS A 552 4.09 3.43 12.87
C HIS A 552 4.51 4.30 11.68
N ALA A 553 3.60 5.11 11.19
CA ALA A 553 3.86 6.03 10.08
C ALA A 553 4.89 7.14 10.40
N ALA A 554 5.65 7.01 11.47
CA ALA A 554 6.65 7.96 11.92
C ALA A 554 8.05 7.50 11.52
N ALA A 555 8.91 8.44 11.14
CA ALA A 555 10.34 8.23 11.07
C ALA A 555 10.99 8.66 12.40
N ALA A 556 12.10 8.05 12.76
CA ALA A 556 12.87 8.40 13.93
C ALA A 556 14.35 8.50 13.60
N ILE A 557 15.07 9.36 14.28
CA ILE A 557 16.53 9.47 14.22
C ILE A 557 17.11 8.98 15.56
N LEU A 558 17.89 7.92 15.48
CA LEU A 558 18.58 7.33 16.62
C LEU A 558 20.06 7.71 16.59
N ASP A 559 20.55 8.30 17.67
CA ASP A 559 21.98 8.48 17.89
C ASP A 559 22.60 7.15 18.37
N LEU A 560 23.44 6.56 17.55
CA LEU A 560 24.08 5.27 17.82
C LEU A 560 25.12 5.33 18.95
N ASN A 561 25.68 6.51 19.26
CA ASN A 561 26.61 6.69 20.35
C ASN A 561 25.90 6.78 21.71
N THR A 562 24.89 7.67 21.78
CA THR A 562 24.15 7.90 23.02
C THR A 562 23.01 6.88 23.21
N LYS A 563 22.64 6.16 22.17
CA LYS A 563 21.52 5.19 22.12
C LYS A 563 20.17 5.84 22.44
N LYS A 564 20.02 7.12 22.12
CA LYS A 564 18.81 7.89 22.37
C LYS A 564 18.19 8.37 21.06
N TYR A 565 16.88 8.41 21.03
CA TYR A 565 16.16 9.05 19.95
C TYR A 565 16.32 10.56 20.04
N LEU A 566 16.85 11.16 18.98
CA LEU A 566 16.97 12.61 18.85
C LEU A 566 15.66 13.22 18.36
N LEU A 567 14.96 12.49 17.51
CA LEU A 567 13.76 12.94 16.84
C LEU A 567 12.84 11.75 16.60
N THR A 568 11.55 11.98 16.78
CA THR A 568 10.49 11.17 16.17
C THR A 568 9.61 12.08 15.32
N SER A 569 9.21 11.63 14.14
CA SER A 569 8.43 12.43 13.20
C SER A 569 7.22 11.65 12.70
N GLN A 570 6.12 12.34 12.46
CA GLN A 570 4.96 11.80 11.77
C GLN A 570 5.16 11.76 10.25
N THR A 571 6.21 12.41 9.73
CA THR A 571 6.57 12.33 8.32
C THR A 571 7.49 11.16 8.09
N ARG A 572 7.32 10.47 6.96
CA ARG A 572 8.19 9.36 6.55
C ARG A 572 9.52 9.84 5.99
N ALA A 573 9.53 11.01 5.36
CA ALA A 573 10.70 11.55 4.70
C ALA A 573 11.43 12.53 5.61
N ILE A 574 12.54 12.07 6.17
CA ILE A 574 13.51 12.88 6.92
C ILE A 574 14.92 12.45 6.54
N ASP A 575 15.86 13.36 6.65
CA ASP A 575 17.30 13.04 6.62
C ASP A 575 18.07 14.00 7.54
N MET A 576 19.32 13.69 7.84
CA MET A 576 20.15 14.51 8.71
C MET A 576 21.59 14.58 8.22
N TYR A 577 22.15 15.77 8.24
CA TYR A 577 23.56 16.00 7.95
C TYR A 577 24.16 16.96 8.97
N ASN A 578 25.23 16.54 9.67
CA ASN A 578 25.94 17.34 10.68
C ASN A 578 25.00 18.05 11.67
N GLY A 579 24.01 17.33 12.19
CA GLY A 579 23.06 17.85 13.17
C GLY A 579 21.95 18.74 12.61
N ILE A 580 21.94 18.98 11.30
CA ILE A 580 20.81 19.65 10.62
C ILE A 580 19.88 18.59 10.07
N ILE A 581 18.62 18.70 10.42
CA ILE A 581 17.55 17.79 9.98
C ILE A 581 16.80 18.46 8.84
N VAL A 582 16.50 17.72 7.78
CA VAL A 582 15.54 18.13 6.76
C VAL A 582 14.26 17.29 6.90
N ALA A 583 13.10 17.94 6.80
CA ALA A 583 11.81 17.26 6.86
C ALA A 583 10.76 18.01 6.05
N GLU A 584 9.74 17.27 5.63
CA GLU A 584 8.56 17.85 4.95
C GLU A 584 7.72 18.66 5.93
N LEU A 585 7.23 19.83 5.48
CA LEU A 585 6.39 20.74 6.23
C LEU A 585 4.90 20.49 5.92
N GLN A 586 4.04 20.93 6.82
CA GLN A 586 2.57 20.85 6.68
C GLN A 586 2.04 21.52 5.39
N ASN A 587 2.73 22.54 4.90
CA ASN A 587 2.37 23.25 3.68
C ASN A 587 2.88 22.57 2.39
N GLY A 588 3.54 21.40 2.52
CA GLY A 588 4.12 20.66 1.38
C GLY A 588 5.46 21.19 0.90
N GLY A 589 6.08 22.13 1.62
CA GLY A 589 7.47 22.52 1.46
C GLY A 589 8.40 21.69 2.31
N LEU A 590 9.68 22.05 2.32
CA LEU A 590 10.70 21.45 3.18
C LEU A 590 11.22 22.46 4.19
N GLY A 591 11.61 21.99 5.38
CA GLY A 591 12.26 22.77 6.42
C GLY A 591 13.58 22.16 6.85
N LEU A 592 14.55 23.02 7.15
CA LEU A 592 15.80 22.66 7.82
C LEU A 592 15.66 22.99 9.32
N PHE A 593 16.04 22.05 10.19
CA PHE A 593 15.89 22.18 11.64
C PHE A 593 17.21 21.88 12.37
N LYS A 594 17.50 22.59 13.44
CA LYS A 594 18.56 22.23 14.41
C LYS A 594 18.05 21.26 15.46
N SER A 595 16.77 21.35 15.80
CA SER A 595 16.09 20.41 16.68
C SER A 595 14.60 20.37 16.35
N ALA A 596 13.91 19.32 16.79
CA ALA A 596 12.46 19.20 16.58
C ALA A 596 11.63 20.18 17.45
N ALA A 597 12.23 20.72 18.50
CA ALA A 597 11.55 21.65 19.42
C ALA A 597 11.56 23.10 18.90
N GLU A 598 12.39 23.40 17.91
CA GLU A 598 12.59 24.74 17.36
C GLU A 598 11.92 24.89 15.98
N PRO A 599 11.52 26.10 15.60
CA PRO A 599 11.04 26.36 14.25
C PRO A 599 12.17 26.08 13.22
N PRO A 600 11.83 25.82 11.95
CA PRO A 600 12.82 25.62 10.92
C PRO A 600 13.71 26.86 10.75
N ILE A 601 15.02 26.64 10.63
CA ILE A 601 16.00 27.72 10.38
C ILE A 601 15.93 28.24 8.93
N ALA A 602 15.44 27.41 8.02
CA ALA A 602 15.18 27.78 6.63
C ALA A 602 14.05 26.91 6.07
N THR A 603 13.32 27.44 5.10
CA THR A 603 12.24 26.72 4.41
C THR A 603 12.28 26.95 2.91
N VAL A 604 11.82 25.96 2.14
CA VAL A 604 11.66 26.06 0.69
C VAL A 604 10.33 25.43 0.28
N MET A 605 9.62 26.06 -0.63
CA MET A 605 8.44 25.47 -1.27
C MET A 605 8.87 24.68 -2.50
N LEU A 606 8.41 23.44 -2.61
CA LEU A 606 8.68 22.63 -3.80
C LEU A 606 7.79 23.13 -4.96
N PRO A 607 8.35 23.24 -6.18
CA PRO A 607 7.60 23.64 -7.37
C PRO A 607 6.76 22.47 -7.90
N ARG A 608 5.76 22.04 -7.11
CA ARG A 608 4.82 20.96 -7.49
C ARG A 608 3.72 21.55 -8.36
N ASP A 609 3.35 20.83 -9.40
CA ASP A 609 2.15 21.16 -10.17
C ASP A 609 0.90 20.96 -9.30
N ARG A 610 -0.05 21.88 -9.43
CA ARG A 610 -1.29 21.90 -8.64
C ARG A 610 -2.26 20.84 -9.10
#